data_7971e01777910ef040e8cfd3d1f2a955
#
_entry.id   7971e01777910ef040e8cfd3d1f2a955
#
_cell.length_a   1.000
_cell.length_b   1.000
_cell.length_c   1.000
_cell.angle_alpha   90.00
_cell.angle_beta   90.00
_cell.angle_gamma   90.00
#
_symmetry.space_group_name_H-M   'P 1'
#
loop_
_entity.id
_entity.type
_entity.pdbx_description
1 polymer ?
#
loop_
_entity_poly.entity_id
_entity_poly.type
_entity_poly.pdbx_seq_one_letter_code
_entity_poly.pdbx_strand_id
1 'polypeptide(L)'
;MAAAGLAQEPPAHPAPPPREAPPPPEVIHTPKPPQEPAILEDGGFSIQPIYWFSKAQPALYGGEMATTFGNLDYPGDSNRPLGGEIGIPTGHSNTLRFSYFRVQGNANSTAAQNVVLFGEGFSAGDYLTANYLIQSAKISWDYLSYTWHKPSTSIRLKTLYEFQYVNAGTNISAPFKAVTSDANGNVDTNTAAGTQTVFYPTFGMALGSELGHHFRWEIKGSGFGLPHHGNIWDAQGTIAFRFGPVEILGGEKAYHFKTSTHSEHYFVQTLQGAFVGVRYYWGRQ
;
A
#
# COMPACT_ATOMS: atom_id res chain seq x y z
N MET A 1 57.24 -47.26 94.20
CA MET A 1 56.87 -47.99 92.96
C MET A 1 55.43 -47.58 92.63
N ALA A 2 55.28 -46.80 91.57
CA ALA A 2 53.99 -46.31 91.07
C ALA A 2 53.72 -46.98 89.73
N ALA A 3 52.63 -47.73 89.64
CA ALA A 3 52.19 -48.34 88.39
C ALA A 3 51.29 -47.37 87.64
N ALA A 4 51.74 -47.00 86.41
CA ALA A 4 50.96 -46.18 85.49
C ALA A 4 49.90 -47.05 84.79
N GLY A 5 48.63 -46.76 84.99
CA GLY A 5 47.51 -47.37 84.24
C GLY A 5 47.38 -46.69 82.88
N LEU A 6 47.49 -47.48 81.78
CA LEU A 6 47.18 -47.09 80.45
C LEU A 6 45.64 -47.03 80.25
N ALA A 7 45.10 -45.88 80.08
CA ALA A 7 43.72 -45.71 79.68
C ALA A 7 43.54 -46.06 78.16
N GLN A 8 42.70 -47.01 77.89
CA GLN A 8 42.34 -47.47 76.52
C GLN A 8 41.30 -46.53 75.95
N GLU A 9 41.62 -45.91 74.81
CA GLU A 9 40.73 -45.04 74.07
C GLU A 9 39.55 -45.84 73.48
N PRO A 10 38.31 -45.37 73.57
CA PRO A 10 37.17 -46.07 72.98
C PRO A 10 37.21 -46.05 71.44
N PRO A 11 36.71 -47.10 70.80
CA PRO A 11 36.74 -47.19 69.33
C PRO A 11 35.91 -46.06 68.68
N ALA A 12 36.52 -45.45 67.69
CA ALA A 12 35.90 -44.35 66.88
C ALA A 12 34.58 -44.89 66.24
N HIS A 13 33.50 -44.17 66.43
CA HIS A 13 32.25 -44.43 65.74
C HIS A 13 32.42 -44.26 64.23
N PRO A 14 31.90 -45.17 63.39
CA PRO A 14 31.93 -45.00 61.93
C PRO A 14 31.19 -43.73 61.52
N ALA A 15 31.82 -42.96 60.64
CA ALA A 15 31.23 -41.71 60.07
C ALA A 15 29.88 -42.00 59.37
N PRO A 16 28.86 -41.16 59.56
CA PRO A 16 27.58 -41.33 58.86
C PRO A 16 27.79 -41.28 57.35
N PRO A 17 27.02 -42.06 56.57
CA PRO A 17 27.11 -42.08 55.15
C PRO A 17 26.85 -40.68 54.63
N PRO A 18 27.48 -40.30 53.49
CA PRO A 18 27.26 -38.99 52.84
C PRO A 18 25.76 -38.84 52.56
N ARG A 19 25.18 -37.72 52.96
CA ARG A 19 23.81 -37.38 52.58
C ARG A 19 23.78 -37.23 51.05
N GLU A 20 22.98 -38.03 50.37
CA GLU A 20 22.66 -37.83 48.95
C GLU A 20 22.19 -36.37 48.71
N ALA A 21 22.80 -35.70 47.74
CA ALA A 21 22.37 -34.36 47.34
C ALA A 21 20.90 -34.43 46.89
N PRO A 22 20.06 -33.45 47.27
CA PRO A 22 18.68 -33.42 46.80
C PRO A 22 18.68 -33.39 45.25
N PRO A 23 17.78 -34.12 44.61
CA PRO A 23 17.66 -34.13 43.16
C PRO A 23 17.50 -32.69 42.66
N PRO A 24 18.11 -32.32 41.51
CA PRO A 24 17.95 -31.00 40.94
C PRO A 24 16.46 -30.71 40.76
N PRO A 25 16.02 -29.45 40.99
CA PRO A 25 14.63 -29.09 40.87
C PRO A 25 14.15 -29.45 39.45
N GLU A 26 13.05 -30.18 39.40
CA GLU A 26 12.39 -30.57 38.15
C GLU A 26 12.04 -29.29 37.40
N VAL A 27 12.65 -29.06 36.23
CA VAL A 27 12.35 -27.91 35.36
C VAL A 27 10.92 -28.13 34.88
N ILE A 28 9.98 -27.47 35.52
CA ILE A 28 8.59 -27.43 35.07
C ILE A 28 8.63 -26.71 33.71
N HIS A 29 8.64 -27.48 32.61
CA HIS A 29 8.43 -26.96 31.30
C HIS A 29 7.00 -26.40 31.26
N THR A 30 6.85 -25.10 31.50
CA THR A 30 5.60 -24.41 31.20
C THR A 30 5.27 -24.73 29.74
N PRO A 31 4.11 -25.33 29.45
CA PRO A 31 3.72 -25.62 28.09
C PRO A 31 3.81 -24.31 27.31
N LYS A 32 4.59 -24.32 26.22
CA LYS A 32 4.67 -23.19 25.31
C LYS A 32 3.23 -22.83 24.90
N PRO A 33 2.79 -21.58 25.10
CA PRO A 33 1.43 -21.18 24.73
C PRO A 33 1.17 -21.65 23.30
N PRO A 34 -0.05 -22.14 22.99
CA PRO A 34 -0.39 -22.61 21.66
C PRO A 34 0.06 -21.56 20.67
N GLN A 35 0.97 -21.92 19.78
CA GLN A 35 1.41 -21.02 18.72
C GLN A 35 0.18 -20.80 17.84
N GLU A 36 -0.36 -19.58 17.85
CA GLU A 36 -1.43 -19.23 16.94
C GLU A 36 -1.04 -19.67 15.53
N PRO A 37 -1.95 -20.30 14.78
CA PRO A 37 -1.69 -20.64 13.40
C PRO A 37 -1.28 -19.34 12.70
N ALA A 38 -0.04 -19.31 12.19
CA ALA A 38 0.44 -18.16 11.44
C ALA A 38 -0.53 -17.96 10.28
N ILE A 39 -1.16 -16.79 10.23
CA ILE A 39 -2.00 -16.44 9.10
C ILE A 39 -1.10 -16.43 7.87
N LEU A 40 -1.51 -17.06 6.80
CA LEU A 40 -0.74 -17.20 5.56
C LEU A 40 -0.24 -15.86 5.02
N GLU A 41 -1.00 -14.79 5.21
CA GLU A 41 -0.62 -13.43 4.81
C GLU A 41 0.63 -12.93 5.54
N ASP A 42 0.79 -13.30 6.80
CA ASP A 42 1.91 -12.87 7.63
C ASP A 42 3.07 -13.89 7.59
N GLY A 43 2.84 -15.09 7.05
CA GLY A 43 3.79 -16.20 7.03
C GLY A 43 4.34 -16.61 5.67
N GLY A 44 3.86 -16.06 4.58
CA GLY A 44 4.23 -16.46 3.22
C GLY A 44 4.51 -15.30 2.28
N PHE A 45 5.45 -15.52 1.34
CA PHE A 45 5.59 -14.64 0.18
C PHE A 45 4.33 -14.71 -0.66
N SER A 46 3.83 -13.58 -1.16
CA SER A 46 2.60 -13.53 -1.95
C SER A 46 2.72 -12.65 -3.17
N ILE A 47 2.02 -13.04 -4.25
CA ILE A 47 1.82 -12.21 -5.45
C ILE A 47 0.33 -12.10 -5.71
N GLN A 48 -0.12 -10.89 -6.04
CA GLN A 48 -1.52 -10.56 -6.22
C GLN A 48 -1.69 -9.67 -7.46
N PRO A 49 -1.94 -10.21 -8.66
CA PRO A 49 -2.47 -9.43 -9.77
C PRO A 49 -3.88 -8.94 -9.46
N ILE A 50 -4.17 -7.71 -9.88
CA ILE A 50 -5.44 -7.03 -9.68
C ILE A 50 -5.90 -6.44 -11.01
N TYR A 51 -7.19 -6.62 -11.31
CA TYR A 51 -7.88 -5.87 -12.34
C TYR A 51 -8.87 -4.90 -11.68
N TRP A 52 -8.70 -3.61 -11.95
CA TRP A 52 -9.48 -2.54 -11.31
C TRP A 52 -10.47 -1.93 -12.30
N PHE A 53 -11.76 -2.06 -12.03
CA PHE A 53 -12.85 -1.45 -12.78
C PHE A 53 -13.08 -0.03 -12.26
N SER A 54 -12.27 0.92 -12.67
CA SER A 54 -12.51 2.30 -12.25
C SER A 54 -13.77 2.81 -12.93
N LYS A 55 -14.80 3.10 -12.14
CA LYS A 55 -16.07 3.66 -12.62
C LYS A 55 -16.01 5.17 -12.81
N ALA A 56 -15.04 5.81 -12.24
CA ALA A 56 -14.96 7.24 -12.32
C ALA A 56 -14.56 7.64 -13.72
N GLN A 57 -15.31 8.52 -14.30
CA GLN A 57 -14.73 9.48 -15.21
C GLN A 57 -13.61 10.15 -14.43
N PRO A 58 -12.35 9.81 -14.68
CA PRO A 58 -11.29 10.45 -13.94
C PRO A 58 -11.32 11.92 -14.35
N ALA A 59 -11.80 12.78 -13.47
CA ALA A 59 -11.59 14.18 -13.63
C ALA A 59 -10.11 14.42 -13.39
N LEU A 60 -9.33 14.43 -14.44
CA LEU A 60 -7.96 14.90 -14.43
C LEU A 60 -8.00 16.39 -14.67
N TYR A 61 -7.79 17.14 -13.61
CA TYR A 61 -7.53 18.57 -13.73
C TYR A 61 -6.03 18.73 -13.95
N GLY A 62 -5.64 19.38 -15.02
CA GLY A 62 -4.22 19.56 -15.30
C GLY A 62 -3.97 20.80 -16.13
N GLY A 63 -2.89 21.48 -15.84
CA GLY A 63 -2.46 22.68 -16.53
C GLY A 63 -1.09 23.12 -16.07
N GLU A 64 -0.62 24.24 -16.58
CA GLU A 64 0.66 24.83 -16.20
C GLU A 64 0.65 25.35 -14.77
N MET A 65 -0.49 25.84 -14.31
CA MET A 65 -0.70 26.33 -12.95
C MET A 65 -2.10 25.97 -12.46
N ALA A 66 -2.30 25.92 -11.14
CA ALA A 66 -3.59 25.71 -10.50
C ALA A 66 -4.51 26.95 -10.61
N THR A 67 -4.58 27.57 -11.77
CA THR A 67 -5.44 28.70 -12.05
C THR A 67 -6.68 28.27 -12.81
N THR A 68 -7.76 29.03 -12.68
CA THR A 68 -9.03 28.76 -13.37
C THR A 68 -8.88 28.75 -14.90
N PHE A 69 -7.86 29.41 -15.45
CA PHE A 69 -7.63 29.54 -16.88
C PHE A 69 -6.64 28.50 -17.44
N GLY A 70 -5.89 27.81 -16.59
CA GLY A 70 -4.89 26.81 -17.00
C GLY A 70 -5.32 25.37 -16.75
N ASN A 71 -6.57 25.11 -16.36
CA ASN A 71 -7.06 23.78 -16.05
C ASN A 71 -8.09 23.31 -17.07
N LEU A 72 -7.98 22.07 -17.45
CA LEU A 72 -8.97 21.38 -18.28
C LEU A 72 -9.47 20.14 -17.55
N ASP A 73 -10.78 20.00 -17.44
CA ASP A 73 -11.43 18.77 -17.05
C ASP A 73 -11.30 17.73 -18.17
N TYR A 74 -10.89 16.53 -17.81
CA TYR A 74 -10.79 15.40 -18.74
C TYR A 74 -11.86 14.35 -18.40
N PRO A 75 -13.13 14.58 -18.75
CA PRO A 75 -14.14 13.55 -18.60
C PRO A 75 -13.89 12.45 -19.62
N GLY A 76 -13.47 11.29 -19.17
CA GLY A 76 -13.20 10.17 -20.07
C GLY A 76 -13.14 8.85 -19.32
N ASP A 77 -13.25 7.77 -20.07
CA ASP A 77 -13.17 6.42 -19.52
C ASP A 77 -11.71 6.01 -19.33
N SER A 78 -11.41 5.36 -18.19
CA SER A 78 -10.13 4.73 -17.99
C SER A 78 -10.08 3.37 -18.67
N ASN A 79 -9.00 3.13 -19.43
CA ASN A 79 -8.75 1.87 -20.11
C ASN A 79 -7.61 1.11 -19.44
N ARG A 80 -7.78 -0.22 -19.32
CA ARG A 80 -6.76 -1.17 -18.88
C ARG A 80 -6.16 -0.85 -17.50
N PRO A 81 -6.97 -0.73 -16.45
CA PRO A 81 -6.50 -0.51 -15.08
C PRO A 81 -5.91 -1.81 -14.51
N LEU A 82 -4.65 -2.07 -14.85
CA LEU A 82 -3.90 -3.22 -14.35
C LEU A 82 -3.05 -2.81 -13.16
N GLY A 83 -3.02 -3.65 -12.17
CA GLY A 83 -2.17 -3.49 -11.00
C GLY A 83 -1.76 -4.82 -10.39
N GLY A 84 -0.93 -4.75 -9.38
CA GLY A 84 -0.50 -5.90 -8.63
C GLY A 84 0.16 -5.53 -7.33
N GLU A 85 0.27 -6.51 -6.45
CA GLU A 85 0.91 -6.39 -5.15
C GLU A 85 1.79 -7.62 -4.90
N ILE A 86 2.96 -7.39 -4.30
CA ILE A 86 3.85 -8.43 -3.79
C ILE A 86 3.97 -8.23 -2.30
N GLY A 87 3.74 -9.29 -1.53
CA GLY A 87 3.88 -9.31 -0.08
C GLY A 87 5.05 -10.17 0.36
N ILE A 88 5.91 -9.62 1.20
CA ILE A 88 7.08 -10.30 1.77
C ILE A 88 6.94 -10.27 3.29
N PRO A 89 6.84 -11.42 3.97
CA PRO A 89 6.80 -11.44 5.42
C PRO A 89 8.14 -10.98 6.00
N THR A 90 8.09 -10.07 6.97
CA THR A 90 9.28 -9.46 7.61
C THR A 90 9.40 -9.79 9.10
N GLY A 91 8.88 -10.94 9.52
CA GLY A 91 8.87 -11.38 10.91
C GLY A 91 7.46 -11.42 11.50
N HIS A 92 7.35 -11.57 12.80
CA HIS A 92 6.09 -11.85 13.51
C HIS A 92 4.94 -10.94 13.11
N SER A 93 4.18 -11.38 12.09
CA SER A 93 2.96 -10.72 11.62
C SER A 93 3.12 -9.35 10.93
N ASN A 94 4.36 -8.99 10.54
CA ASN A 94 4.64 -7.81 9.73
C ASN A 94 4.85 -8.20 8.27
N THR A 95 4.49 -7.31 7.35
CA THR A 95 4.61 -7.56 5.92
C THR A 95 5.15 -6.34 5.21
N LEU A 96 6.18 -6.53 4.40
CA LEU A 96 6.62 -5.53 3.43
C LEU A 96 5.85 -5.75 2.14
N ARG A 97 5.18 -4.72 1.62
CA ARG A 97 4.39 -4.79 0.39
C ARG A 97 4.93 -3.85 -0.67
N PHE A 98 4.95 -4.34 -1.89
CA PHE A 98 5.22 -3.55 -3.08
C PHE A 98 3.95 -3.59 -3.93
N SER A 99 3.36 -2.45 -4.20
CA SER A 99 2.19 -2.36 -5.06
C SER A 99 2.44 -1.41 -6.22
N TYR A 100 1.86 -1.75 -7.35
CA TYR A 100 1.92 -0.97 -8.57
C TYR A 100 0.57 -0.99 -9.26
N PHE A 101 0.18 0.14 -9.83
CA PHE A 101 -0.91 0.18 -10.79
C PHE A 101 -0.62 1.19 -11.90
N ARG A 102 -1.25 0.94 -13.03
CA ARG A 102 -1.22 1.82 -14.19
C ARG A 102 -2.64 2.01 -14.72
N VAL A 103 -3.04 3.26 -14.86
CA VAL A 103 -4.31 3.66 -15.45
C VAL A 103 -4.03 4.59 -16.61
N GLN A 104 -4.67 4.34 -17.73
CA GLN A 104 -4.60 5.21 -18.89
C GLN A 104 -6.01 5.43 -19.45
N GLY A 105 -6.23 6.53 -20.10
CA GLY A 105 -7.52 6.83 -20.70
C GLY A 105 -7.44 7.92 -21.72
N ASN A 106 -8.56 8.13 -22.37
CA ASN A 106 -8.74 9.15 -23.38
C ASN A 106 -9.92 10.02 -22.95
N ALA A 107 -9.84 11.29 -23.24
CA ALA A 107 -10.92 12.23 -23.02
C ALA A 107 -11.03 13.17 -24.23
N ASN A 108 -12.24 13.57 -24.50
CA ASN A 108 -12.52 14.59 -25.52
C ASN A 108 -13.32 15.70 -24.86
N SER A 109 -12.94 16.94 -25.12
CA SER A 109 -13.62 18.10 -24.58
C SER A 109 -13.58 19.23 -25.60
N THR A 110 -14.45 20.22 -25.44
CA THR A 110 -14.39 21.47 -26.19
C THR A 110 -13.99 22.59 -25.23
N ALA A 111 -12.98 23.36 -25.58
CA ALA A 111 -12.55 24.48 -24.77
C ALA A 111 -13.71 25.50 -24.62
N ALA A 112 -14.19 25.68 -23.37
CA ALA A 112 -15.28 26.61 -23.10
C ALA A 112 -14.82 28.08 -23.18
N GLN A 113 -13.55 28.34 -23.04
CA GLN A 113 -12.88 29.64 -23.09
C GLN A 113 -11.46 29.47 -23.56
N ASN A 114 -10.79 30.59 -23.86
CA ASN A 114 -9.37 30.56 -24.17
C ASN A 114 -8.61 30.03 -22.95
N VAL A 115 -7.76 29.06 -23.16
CA VAL A 115 -7.00 28.36 -22.10
C VAL A 115 -5.56 28.13 -22.56
N VAL A 116 -4.62 28.29 -21.65
CA VAL A 116 -3.22 27.90 -21.86
C VAL A 116 -2.99 26.61 -21.06
N LEU A 117 -2.59 25.56 -21.76
CA LEU A 117 -2.33 24.25 -21.17
C LEU A 117 -0.90 23.83 -21.54
N PHE A 118 -0.07 23.60 -20.52
CA PHE A 118 1.31 23.14 -20.70
C PHE A 118 2.12 24.00 -21.70
N GLY A 119 1.95 25.32 -21.62
CA GLY A 119 2.65 26.28 -22.48
C GLY A 119 1.99 26.57 -23.82
N GLU A 120 0.94 25.83 -24.21
CA GLU A 120 0.25 26.00 -25.48
C GLU A 120 -1.13 26.63 -25.29
N GLY A 121 -1.48 27.59 -26.18
CA GLY A 121 -2.75 28.31 -26.19
C GLY A 121 -3.82 27.59 -27.01
N PHE A 122 -5.01 27.43 -26.43
CA PHE A 122 -6.20 26.91 -27.12
C PHE A 122 -7.33 27.93 -27.04
N SER A 123 -8.07 28.09 -28.13
CA SER A 123 -9.16 29.06 -28.22
C SER A 123 -10.49 28.45 -27.75
N ALA A 124 -11.39 29.32 -27.32
CA ALA A 124 -12.77 28.91 -27.06
C ALA A 124 -13.39 28.29 -28.31
N GLY A 125 -13.99 27.12 -28.17
CA GLY A 125 -14.56 26.34 -29.26
C GLY A 125 -13.62 25.30 -29.86
N ASP A 126 -12.31 25.29 -29.53
CA ASP A 126 -11.39 24.26 -30.01
C ASP A 126 -11.82 22.89 -29.46
N TYR A 127 -11.91 21.91 -30.36
CA TYR A 127 -12.11 20.52 -29.97
C TYR A 127 -10.78 19.91 -29.55
N LEU A 128 -10.71 19.46 -28.29
CA LEU A 128 -9.52 18.92 -27.66
C LEU A 128 -9.66 17.41 -27.48
N THR A 129 -8.64 16.67 -27.87
CA THR A 129 -8.48 15.25 -27.53
C THR A 129 -7.31 15.11 -26.57
N ALA A 130 -7.52 14.41 -25.47
CA ALA A 130 -6.50 14.20 -24.48
C ALA A 130 -6.28 12.72 -24.22
N ASN A 131 -5.02 12.32 -24.11
CA ASN A 131 -4.62 11.00 -23.60
C ASN A 131 -3.90 11.21 -22.29
N TYR A 132 -4.23 10.44 -21.27
CA TYR A 132 -3.54 10.50 -20.00
C TYR A 132 -3.03 9.13 -19.55
N LEU A 133 -1.97 9.17 -18.78
CA LEU A 133 -1.34 8.03 -18.15
C LEU A 133 -1.03 8.36 -16.69
N ILE A 134 -1.46 7.49 -15.78
CA ILE A 134 -1.12 7.58 -14.38
C ILE A 134 -0.52 6.25 -13.94
N GLN A 135 0.65 6.36 -13.33
CA GLN A 135 1.37 5.24 -12.75
C GLN A 135 1.61 5.54 -11.27
N SER A 136 1.34 4.56 -10.43
CA SER A 136 1.67 4.65 -9.02
C SER A 136 2.40 3.39 -8.58
N ALA A 137 3.49 3.58 -7.88
CA ALA A 137 4.23 2.53 -7.18
C ALA A 137 4.30 2.87 -5.71
N LYS A 138 4.06 1.89 -4.85
CA LYS A 138 4.04 2.07 -3.40
C LYS A 138 4.81 0.96 -2.71
N ILE A 139 5.63 1.34 -1.74
CA ILE A 139 6.26 0.45 -0.77
C ILE A 139 5.57 0.70 0.56
N SER A 140 5.05 -0.34 1.20
CA SER A 140 4.36 -0.30 2.49
C SER A 140 5.01 -1.28 3.45
N TRP A 141 5.26 -0.83 4.66
CA TRP A 141 5.55 -1.70 5.78
C TRP A 141 4.33 -1.76 6.68
N ASP A 142 3.65 -2.92 6.63
CA ASP A 142 2.46 -3.19 7.41
C ASP A 142 2.87 -3.76 8.75
N TYR A 143 2.83 -2.94 9.79
CA TYR A 143 3.18 -3.31 11.15
C TYR A 143 1.94 -3.73 11.92
N LEU A 144 1.93 -4.96 12.49
CA LEU A 144 0.84 -5.42 13.34
C LEU A 144 0.88 -4.67 14.68
N SER A 145 -0.07 -3.78 14.88
CA SER A 145 -0.15 -2.94 16.09
C SER A 145 -0.94 -3.64 17.21
N TYR A 146 -2.02 -4.33 16.85
CA TYR A 146 -2.86 -4.97 17.84
C TYR A 146 -3.69 -6.12 17.25
N THR A 147 -3.96 -7.15 18.09
CA THR A 147 -4.84 -8.27 17.75
C THR A 147 -5.87 -8.48 18.86
N TRP A 148 -7.15 -8.43 18.49
CA TRP A 148 -8.26 -8.81 19.38
C TRP A 148 -8.61 -10.26 19.12
N HIS A 149 -8.38 -11.12 20.11
CA HIS A 149 -8.71 -12.53 20.05
C HIS A 149 -10.17 -12.75 20.47
N LYS A 150 -10.90 -13.49 19.66
CA LYS A 150 -12.23 -14.02 19.97
C LYS A 150 -12.24 -15.52 19.72
N PRO A 151 -13.17 -16.31 20.32
CA PRO A 151 -13.16 -17.76 20.22
C PRO A 151 -13.19 -18.32 18.77
N SER A 152 -13.76 -17.59 17.84
CA SER A 152 -13.94 -18.04 16.43
C SER A 152 -13.29 -17.13 15.39
N THR A 153 -12.68 -16.02 15.80
CA THR A 153 -12.11 -15.03 14.88
C THR A 153 -11.09 -14.15 15.57
N SER A 154 -10.14 -13.63 14.83
CA SER A 154 -9.23 -12.61 15.30
C SER A 154 -9.39 -11.35 14.44
N ILE A 155 -9.47 -10.20 15.10
CA ILE A 155 -9.46 -8.90 14.42
C ILE A 155 -8.08 -8.31 14.61
N ARG A 156 -7.47 -7.82 13.53
CA ARG A 156 -6.12 -7.28 13.50
C ARG A 156 -6.13 -5.84 13.06
N LEU A 157 -5.42 -5.02 13.81
CA LEU A 157 -5.13 -3.65 13.47
C LEU A 157 -3.67 -3.54 13.07
N LYS A 158 -3.39 -3.03 11.89
CA LYS A 158 -2.05 -2.75 11.39
C LYS A 158 -1.86 -1.26 11.20
N THR A 159 -0.67 -0.77 11.48
CA THR A 159 -0.23 0.57 11.09
C THR A 159 0.58 0.45 9.81
N LEU A 160 0.33 1.33 8.85
CA LEU A 160 0.94 1.35 7.55
C LEU A 160 1.94 2.51 7.48
N TYR A 161 3.21 2.20 7.19
CA TYR A 161 4.25 3.18 6.90
C TYR A 161 4.62 3.02 5.44
N GLU A 162 4.39 4.04 4.63
CA GLU A 162 4.45 3.89 3.19
C GLU A 162 5.24 5.00 2.52
N PHE A 163 5.84 4.66 1.38
CA PHE A 163 6.34 5.61 0.39
C PHE A 163 5.64 5.38 -0.93
N GLN A 164 5.07 6.44 -1.48
CA GLN A 164 4.32 6.38 -2.71
C GLN A 164 4.92 7.29 -3.78
N TYR A 165 5.22 6.69 -4.91
CA TYR A 165 5.62 7.33 -6.16
C TYR A 165 4.39 7.46 -7.05
N VAL A 166 4.19 8.63 -7.65
CA VAL A 166 3.15 8.89 -8.66
C VAL A 166 3.79 9.61 -9.83
N ASN A 167 3.53 9.09 -11.02
CA ASN A 167 3.81 9.77 -12.27
C ASN A 167 2.49 9.95 -13.03
N ALA A 168 2.15 11.21 -13.32
CA ALA A 168 0.99 11.58 -14.10
C ALA A 168 1.44 12.34 -15.34
N GLY A 169 0.96 11.93 -16.49
CA GLY A 169 1.26 12.57 -17.76
C GLY A 169 0.02 12.69 -18.64
N THR A 170 -0.02 13.71 -19.47
CA THR A 170 -1.08 13.93 -20.44
C THR A 170 -0.51 14.50 -21.73
N ASN A 171 -1.13 14.12 -22.84
CA ASN A 171 -0.95 14.73 -24.15
C ASN A 171 -2.30 15.22 -24.63
N ILE A 172 -2.36 16.47 -25.05
CA ILE A 172 -3.55 17.13 -25.56
C ILE A 172 -3.28 17.48 -27.01
N SER A 173 -4.28 17.32 -27.86
CA SER A 173 -4.23 17.81 -29.23
C SER A 173 -5.54 18.47 -29.62
N ALA A 174 -5.44 19.53 -30.42
CA ALA A 174 -6.55 20.17 -31.06
C ALA A 174 -6.47 19.88 -32.60
N PRO A 175 -7.02 18.73 -33.03
CA PRO A 175 -6.77 18.23 -34.42
C PRO A 175 -7.29 19.16 -35.53
N PHE A 176 -8.20 20.05 -35.18
CA PHE A 176 -8.77 21.02 -36.15
C PHE A 176 -8.14 22.41 -36.03
N LYS A 177 -7.26 22.67 -35.07
CA LYS A 177 -6.53 23.92 -34.93
C LYS A 177 -5.39 23.96 -35.97
N ALA A 178 -5.34 25.01 -36.77
CA ALA A 178 -4.25 25.21 -37.71
C ALA A 178 -2.94 25.51 -36.92
N VAL A 179 -1.85 24.89 -37.34
CA VAL A 179 -0.52 25.26 -36.89
C VAL A 179 -0.14 26.57 -37.58
N THR A 180 0.10 27.61 -36.82
CA THR A 180 0.48 28.93 -37.32
C THR A 180 1.83 29.33 -36.74
N SER A 181 2.58 30.14 -37.48
CA SER A 181 3.80 30.76 -36.94
C SER A 181 3.63 32.28 -36.96
N ASP A 182 4.08 32.91 -35.90
CA ASP A 182 4.09 34.37 -35.81
C ASP A 182 5.23 34.99 -36.65
N ALA A 183 5.23 36.30 -36.73
CA ALA A 183 6.26 37.04 -37.48
C ALA A 183 7.69 36.90 -36.90
N ASN A 184 7.82 36.39 -35.65
CA ASN A 184 9.07 36.15 -34.96
C ASN A 184 9.54 34.68 -35.10
N GLY A 185 8.79 33.85 -35.83
CA GLY A 185 9.11 32.44 -36.02
C GLY A 185 8.68 31.52 -34.89
N ASN A 186 7.91 31.99 -33.88
CA ASN A 186 7.33 31.12 -32.86
C ASN A 186 6.19 30.33 -33.52
N VAL A 187 6.21 29.03 -33.31
CA VAL A 187 5.21 28.11 -33.85
C VAL A 187 4.14 27.89 -32.79
N ASP A 188 2.91 28.32 -33.08
CA ASP A 188 1.75 27.99 -32.28
C ASP A 188 1.30 26.56 -32.67
N THR A 189 1.61 25.58 -31.84
CA THR A 189 1.33 24.18 -32.13
C THR A 189 -0.13 23.83 -31.79
N ASN A 190 -0.58 22.70 -32.32
CA ASN A 190 -1.90 22.16 -31.99
C ASN A 190 -1.82 21.04 -30.92
N THR A 191 -0.66 20.90 -30.29
CA THR A 191 -0.42 19.85 -29.28
C THR A 191 0.26 20.42 -28.06
N ALA A 192 -0.16 19.94 -26.90
CA ALA A 192 0.44 20.26 -25.60
C ALA A 192 0.68 18.96 -24.80
N ALA A 193 1.73 18.92 -24.01
CA ALA A 193 2.06 17.79 -23.18
C ALA A 193 2.56 18.24 -21.82
N GLY A 194 2.15 17.53 -20.77
CA GLY A 194 2.64 17.77 -19.42
C GLY A 194 2.86 16.47 -18.67
N THR A 195 3.89 16.44 -17.84
CA THR A 195 4.20 15.31 -16.98
C THR A 195 4.65 15.81 -15.62
N GLN A 196 4.16 15.22 -14.56
CA GLN A 196 4.56 15.52 -13.19
C GLN A 196 4.82 14.24 -12.42
N THR A 197 5.95 14.21 -11.73
CA THR A 197 6.34 13.13 -10.83
C THR A 197 6.37 13.65 -9.41
N VAL A 198 5.78 12.88 -8.48
CA VAL A 198 5.76 13.21 -7.06
C VAL A 198 6.07 11.98 -6.21
N PHE A 199 6.69 12.24 -5.04
CA PHE A 199 6.94 11.26 -3.99
C PHE A 199 6.31 11.74 -2.70
N TYR A 200 5.52 10.88 -2.08
CA TYR A 200 4.88 11.17 -0.80
C TYR A 200 5.18 10.08 0.23
N PRO A 201 5.64 10.43 1.43
CA PRO A 201 5.49 9.54 2.58
C PRO A 201 4.00 9.50 2.92
N THR A 202 3.42 8.31 3.13
CA THR A 202 2.03 8.15 3.54
C THR A 202 1.95 7.30 4.80
N PHE A 203 0.95 7.59 5.63
CA PHE A 203 0.68 6.87 6.87
C PHE A 203 -0.76 6.40 6.85
N GLY A 204 -0.99 5.21 7.40
CA GLY A 204 -2.32 4.65 7.36
C GLY A 204 -2.57 3.58 8.39
N MET A 205 -3.74 3.00 8.28
CA MET A 205 -4.20 1.89 9.11
C MET A 205 -4.90 0.85 8.25
N ALA A 206 -4.79 -0.40 8.68
CA ALA A 206 -5.58 -1.49 8.12
C ALA A 206 -6.26 -2.24 9.27
N LEU A 207 -7.52 -2.58 9.07
CA LEU A 207 -8.31 -3.42 9.95
C LEU A 207 -8.80 -4.62 9.17
N GLY A 208 -8.52 -5.81 9.64
CA GLY A 208 -8.91 -7.04 8.97
C GLY A 208 -9.25 -8.15 9.94
N SER A 209 -9.96 -9.15 9.44
CA SER A 209 -10.31 -10.33 10.20
C SER A 209 -10.44 -11.56 9.30
N GLU A 210 -10.12 -12.71 9.86
CA GLU A 210 -10.37 -14.00 9.27
C GLU A 210 -11.54 -14.67 9.98
N LEU A 211 -12.49 -15.17 9.20
CA LEU A 211 -13.64 -15.93 9.67
C LEU A 211 -13.49 -17.37 9.19
N GLY A 212 -13.10 -18.25 10.12
CA GLY A 212 -12.71 -19.61 9.79
C GLY A 212 -11.45 -19.66 8.93
N HIS A 213 -11.33 -20.73 8.09
CA HIS A 213 -10.15 -20.96 7.26
C HIS A 213 -10.25 -20.41 5.84
N HIS A 214 -11.43 -19.93 5.44
CA HIS A 214 -11.71 -19.64 4.03
C HIS A 214 -12.09 -18.19 3.74
N PHE A 215 -12.58 -17.44 4.71
CA PHE A 215 -13.07 -16.11 4.48
C PHE A 215 -12.23 -15.06 5.22
N ARG A 216 -11.87 -14.01 4.51
CA ARG A 216 -11.15 -12.85 5.07
C ARG A 216 -11.75 -11.56 4.56
N TRP A 217 -11.74 -10.55 5.39
CA TRP A 217 -11.99 -9.18 4.97
C TRP A 217 -10.90 -8.25 5.52
N GLU A 218 -10.64 -7.18 4.80
CA GLU A 218 -9.68 -6.14 5.17
C GLU A 218 -10.18 -4.79 4.67
N ILE A 219 -10.08 -3.78 5.51
CA ILE A 219 -10.27 -2.38 5.15
C ILE A 219 -8.97 -1.66 5.48
N LYS A 220 -8.40 -0.95 4.51
CA LYS A 220 -7.18 -0.17 4.70
C LYS A 220 -7.33 1.21 4.10
N GLY A 221 -6.65 2.17 4.70
CA GLY A 221 -6.57 3.51 4.18
C GLY A 221 -5.30 4.19 4.64
N SER A 222 -4.71 4.96 3.75
CA SER A 222 -3.51 5.74 4.03
C SER A 222 -3.55 7.07 3.29
N GLY A 223 -2.77 8.02 3.77
CA GLY A 223 -2.68 9.30 3.10
C GLY A 223 -1.62 10.22 3.70
N PHE A 224 -1.39 11.30 2.98
CA PHE A 224 -0.52 12.37 3.38
C PHE A 224 -0.96 13.66 2.69
N GLY A 225 -0.86 14.78 3.37
CA GLY A 225 -1.17 16.07 2.79
C GLY A 225 -0.43 17.19 3.49
N LEU A 226 0.13 18.08 2.69
CA LEU A 226 0.68 19.33 3.16
C LEU A 226 -0.10 20.48 2.52
N PRO A 227 -0.52 21.47 3.31
CA PRO A 227 -1.14 22.67 2.75
C PRO A 227 -0.25 23.27 1.66
N HIS A 228 -0.82 23.59 0.51
CA HIS A 228 -0.16 24.17 -0.67
C HIS A 228 0.88 23.29 -1.41
N HIS A 229 1.24 22.11 -0.87
CA HIS A 229 2.24 21.22 -1.49
C HIS A 229 1.66 19.96 -2.12
N GLY A 230 0.37 19.76 -2.04
CA GLY A 230 -0.31 18.60 -2.59
C GLY A 230 -0.71 17.58 -1.53
N ASN A 231 -1.48 16.60 -1.95
CA ASN A 231 -1.93 15.52 -1.11
C ASN A 231 -2.10 14.22 -1.90
N ILE A 232 -2.11 13.13 -1.17
CA ILE A 232 -2.37 11.80 -1.68
C ILE A 232 -3.11 11.00 -0.61
N TRP A 233 -4.10 10.23 -1.01
CA TRP A 233 -4.71 9.23 -0.15
C TRP A 233 -5.20 8.05 -0.97
N ASP A 234 -5.21 6.88 -0.35
CA ASP A 234 -5.88 5.70 -0.87
C ASP A 234 -6.71 5.02 0.21
N ALA A 235 -7.78 4.38 -0.21
CA ALA A 235 -8.63 3.56 0.64
C ALA A 235 -9.06 2.31 -0.13
N GLN A 236 -9.09 1.17 0.54
CA GLN A 236 -9.45 -0.10 -0.07
C GLN A 236 -10.20 -0.97 0.92
N GLY A 237 -11.35 -1.49 0.49
CA GLY A 237 -12.09 -2.56 1.15
C GLY A 237 -11.95 -3.84 0.34
N THR A 238 -11.60 -4.96 0.98
CA THR A 238 -11.34 -6.24 0.33
C THR A 238 -12.09 -7.36 1.04
N ILE A 239 -12.69 -8.25 0.26
CA ILE A 239 -13.23 -9.54 0.68
C ILE A 239 -12.47 -10.61 -0.08
N ALA A 240 -12.07 -11.68 0.59
CA ALA A 240 -11.29 -12.75 -0.01
C ALA A 240 -11.77 -14.12 0.44
N PHE A 241 -11.75 -15.07 -0.49
CA PHE A 241 -12.01 -16.48 -0.26
C PHE A 241 -10.76 -17.31 -0.57
N ARG A 242 -10.34 -18.11 0.40
CA ARG A 242 -9.11 -18.89 0.35
C ARG A 242 -9.37 -20.35 0.01
N PHE A 243 -8.58 -20.88 -0.93
CA PHE A 243 -8.57 -22.27 -1.37
C PHE A 243 -7.12 -22.77 -1.37
N GLY A 244 -6.65 -23.31 -0.24
CA GLY A 244 -5.24 -23.66 -0.10
C GLY A 244 -4.29 -22.46 -0.26
N PRO A 245 -3.32 -22.52 -1.18
CA PRO A 245 -2.39 -21.41 -1.40
C PRO A 245 -2.96 -20.27 -2.26
N VAL A 246 -4.18 -20.42 -2.78
CA VAL A 246 -4.83 -19.45 -3.65
C VAL A 246 -5.92 -18.70 -2.91
N GLU A 247 -5.98 -17.40 -3.10
CA GLU A 247 -7.04 -16.53 -2.59
C GLU A 247 -7.68 -15.78 -3.78
N ILE A 248 -9.00 -15.90 -3.93
CA ILE A 248 -9.78 -15.07 -4.85
C ILE A 248 -10.29 -13.90 -4.06
N LEU A 249 -10.07 -12.70 -4.54
CA LEU A 249 -10.42 -11.48 -3.82
C LEU A 249 -11.13 -10.47 -4.72
N GLY A 250 -11.95 -9.66 -4.07
CA GLY A 250 -12.64 -8.55 -4.71
C GLY A 250 -12.96 -7.47 -3.69
N GLY A 251 -13.28 -6.31 -4.18
CA GLY A 251 -13.57 -5.19 -3.30
C GLY A 251 -13.73 -3.87 -4.04
N GLU A 252 -13.58 -2.80 -3.29
CA GLU A 252 -13.59 -1.44 -3.81
C GLU A 252 -12.32 -0.71 -3.41
N LYS A 253 -11.82 0.11 -4.33
CA LYS A 253 -10.64 0.94 -4.12
C LYS A 253 -10.93 2.36 -4.57
N ALA A 254 -10.51 3.31 -3.74
CA ALA A 254 -10.49 4.73 -4.06
C ALA A 254 -9.06 5.25 -3.91
N TYR A 255 -8.64 6.08 -4.83
CA TYR A 255 -7.32 6.65 -4.89
C TYR A 255 -7.40 8.10 -5.34
N HIS A 256 -6.71 8.98 -4.64
CA HIS A 256 -6.65 10.39 -4.95
C HIS A 256 -5.22 10.90 -4.86
N PHE A 257 -4.84 11.75 -5.80
CA PHE A 257 -3.64 12.55 -5.67
C PHE A 257 -3.86 13.96 -6.22
N LYS A 258 -3.09 14.88 -5.67
CA LYS A 258 -3.03 16.27 -6.06
C LYS A 258 -1.59 16.72 -5.96
N THR A 259 -1.06 17.29 -7.02
CA THR A 259 0.28 17.87 -7.03
C THR A 259 0.29 19.26 -6.37
N SER A 260 1.46 19.82 -6.12
CA SER A 260 1.56 21.18 -5.60
C SER A 260 0.97 22.20 -6.59
N THR A 261 0.28 23.20 -6.07
CA THR A 261 -0.20 24.35 -6.85
C THR A 261 0.94 25.24 -7.37
N HIS A 262 2.17 25.02 -6.87
CA HIS A 262 3.39 25.71 -7.31
C HIS A 262 4.25 24.84 -8.22
N SER A 263 3.78 23.62 -8.57
CA SER A 263 4.45 22.78 -9.55
C SER A 263 4.35 23.37 -10.93
N GLU A 264 5.34 23.14 -11.76
CA GLU A 264 5.33 23.51 -13.18
C GLU A 264 4.09 22.95 -13.90
N HIS A 265 3.74 21.69 -13.57
CA HIS A 265 2.51 21.07 -14.04
C HIS A 265 1.64 20.67 -12.85
N TYR A 266 0.39 21.11 -12.87
CA TYR A 266 -0.57 20.82 -11.83
C TYR A 266 -1.53 19.71 -12.25
N PHE A 267 -1.62 18.65 -11.44
CA PHE A 267 -2.52 17.54 -11.67
C PHE A 267 -3.34 17.23 -10.40
N VAL A 268 -4.62 16.99 -10.59
CA VAL A 268 -5.53 16.47 -9.53
C VAL A 268 -6.32 15.33 -10.13
N GLN A 269 -6.40 14.21 -9.42
CA GLN A 269 -7.22 13.10 -9.86
C GLN A 269 -7.78 12.30 -8.70
N THR A 270 -9.01 11.80 -8.89
CA THR A 270 -9.64 10.79 -8.05
C THR A 270 -10.06 9.62 -8.92
N LEU A 271 -9.58 8.43 -8.58
CA LEU A 271 -9.97 7.16 -9.18
C LEU A 271 -10.70 6.34 -8.13
N GLN A 272 -11.85 5.78 -8.48
CA GLN A 272 -12.58 4.86 -7.61
C GLN A 272 -13.26 3.76 -8.42
N GLY A 273 -13.45 2.60 -7.82
CA GLY A 273 -14.20 1.53 -8.45
C GLY A 273 -13.90 0.16 -7.85
N ALA A 274 -14.71 -0.80 -8.29
CA ALA A 274 -14.56 -2.20 -7.90
C ALA A 274 -13.28 -2.79 -8.48
N PHE A 275 -12.71 -3.76 -7.81
CA PHE A 275 -11.60 -4.55 -8.31
C PHE A 275 -11.82 -6.03 -8.04
N VAL A 276 -11.15 -6.86 -8.84
CA VAL A 276 -11.03 -8.31 -8.63
C VAL A 276 -9.57 -8.70 -8.76
N GLY A 277 -9.18 -9.76 -8.08
CA GLY A 277 -7.81 -10.26 -8.14
C GLY A 277 -7.69 -11.69 -7.64
N VAL A 278 -6.51 -12.23 -7.84
CA VAL A 278 -6.11 -13.52 -7.31
C VAL A 278 -4.81 -13.34 -6.58
N ARG A 279 -4.69 -13.89 -5.37
CA ARG A 279 -3.45 -13.88 -4.60
C ARG A 279 -2.95 -15.31 -4.48
N TYR A 280 -1.69 -15.51 -4.73
CA TYR A 280 -1.01 -16.78 -4.54
C TYR A 280 0.06 -16.64 -3.47
N TYR A 281 0.11 -17.60 -2.56
CA TYR A 281 1.08 -17.66 -1.46
C TYR A 281 2.11 -18.76 -1.69
N TRP A 282 3.39 -18.41 -1.48
CA TRP A 282 4.49 -19.36 -1.37
C TRP A 282 4.98 -19.36 0.08
N GLY A 283 5.03 -20.53 0.71
CA GLY A 283 5.57 -20.65 2.05
C GLY A 283 5.00 -21.83 2.81
N ARG A 284 5.47 -22.00 4.01
CA ARG A 284 5.10 -23.15 4.87
C ARG A 284 3.58 -23.17 5.10
N GLN A 285 2.98 -24.27 4.66
CA GLN A 285 1.69 -24.74 5.12
C GLN A 285 1.80 -25.17 6.58
#